data_0c65195f35098f9eb675b0eabf5ee03e
#
_entry.id   0c65195f35098f9eb675b0eabf5ee03e
#
_cell.length_a   1.000
_cell.length_b   1.000
_cell.length_c   1.000
_cell.angle_alpha   90.00
_cell.angle_beta   90.00
_cell.angle_gamma   90.00
#
_symmetry.space_group_name_H-M   'P 1'
#
loop_
_entity.id
_entity.type
_entity.pdbx_description
1 polymer ?
#
loop_
_entity_poly.entity_id
_entity_poly.type
_entity_poly.pdbx_seq_one_letter_code
_entity_poly.pdbx_strand_id
1 'polypeptide(L)'
;MVTLLLLIALGLHPDSTYHQHLAAARASAPAVAHQHLLRALELLHGHPDVLYMLARNATALGQPDSAVRYLRTIGAMGLAYDAAKDSALAPLRGRPDFTAVLSTMTANTKAIDHATTVLTLNDPDLLTEDVAYDPFSRRFYISSIHRRKIIGLTGATWTTIDSALLSPMALIVDAKRHTLWASVAGMAQAEGYQATDSGHTGVRQYDLSTHKLVHQYDLPVDGKNHVLGDMTLDAAGNVIVSDGAGGGVYVVDRRKQTLSALMAPGAFESPQNPAVAPDGRVVVADYAMGIATIDPKTHQITWLEHADTVALNGIDGMYLVGHVLYAIQNGTNPERIARFVLDPDLRRVVTWSVVEQATPGFGDPTHGVVVGDDFYFITNSGWDRFADDGHITNLSGSPAQLRKVSVDQPR
;
A
#
# COMPACT_ATOMS: atom_id res chain seq x y z
N MET A 1 -18.18 5.29 -1.72
CA MET A 1 -18.06 3.95 -2.32
C MET A 1 -16.69 3.31 -2.09
N VAL A 2 -15.69 4.08 -1.63
CA VAL A 2 -14.32 3.58 -1.31
C VAL A 2 -14.28 2.63 -0.10
N THR A 3 -15.24 2.71 0.80
CA THR A 3 -15.28 1.93 2.05
C THR A 3 -15.61 0.43 1.87
N LEU A 4 -16.04 0.01 0.70
CA LEU A 4 -16.42 -1.40 0.44
C LEU A 4 -15.27 -2.22 -0.15
N LEU A 5 -14.30 -1.56 -0.81
CA LEU A 5 -13.12 -2.21 -1.38
C LEU A 5 -12.14 -2.72 -0.31
N LEU A 6 -12.09 -2.06 0.86
CA LEU A 6 -11.20 -2.47 1.96
C LEU A 6 -11.58 -3.80 2.62
N LEU A 7 -12.83 -4.25 2.48
CA LEU A 7 -13.30 -5.51 3.07
C LEU A 7 -13.10 -6.73 2.18
N ILE A 8 -12.78 -6.54 0.91
CA ILE A 8 -12.69 -7.63 -0.08
C ILE A 8 -11.23 -7.98 -0.40
N ALA A 9 -10.31 -7.00 -0.34
CA ALA A 9 -8.87 -7.25 -0.45
C ALA A 9 -8.26 -7.91 0.81
N LEU A 10 -8.97 -7.86 1.94
CA LEU A 10 -8.60 -8.58 3.15
C LEU A 10 -9.02 -10.04 2.97
N GLY A 11 -8.13 -10.87 2.44
CA GLY A 11 -8.24 -12.31 2.56
C GLY A 11 -8.45 -12.65 4.03
N LEU A 12 -9.71 -12.86 4.42
CA LEU A 12 -10.13 -13.08 5.80
C LEU A 12 -9.33 -14.26 6.37
N HIS A 13 -8.26 -13.96 7.11
CA HIS A 13 -7.69 -14.94 8.00
C HIS A 13 -8.67 -15.13 9.16
N PRO A 14 -9.34 -16.29 9.29
CA PRO A 14 -10.39 -16.50 10.29
C PRO A 14 -9.91 -16.40 11.73
N ASP A 15 -8.60 -16.32 11.96
CA ASP A 15 -7.97 -16.30 13.28
C ASP A 15 -7.54 -14.92 13.76
N SER A 16 -7.77 -13.84 13.00
CA SER A 16 -7.40 -12.49 13.43
C SER A 16 -8.35 -11.98 14.51
N THR A 17 -7.82 -11.69 15.68
CA THR A 17 -8.58 -11.27 16.86
C THR A 17 -9.38 -9.99 16.63
N TYR A 18 -8.87 -9.04 15.83
CA TYR A 18 -9.60 -7.81 15.54
C TYR A 18 -10.82 -8.04 14.63
N HIS A 19 -10.76 -8.99 13.68
CA HIS A 19 -11.92 -9.39 12.87
C HIS A 19 -13.06 -9.92 13.75
N GLN A 20 -12.74 -10.76 14.75
CA GLN A 20 -13.73 -11.26 15.71
C GLN A 20 -14.37 -10.11 16.49
N HIS A 21 -13.57 -9.13 16.93
CA HIS A 21 -14.08 -7.95 17.64
C HIS A 21 -14.96 -7.06 16.74
N LEU A 22 -14.57 -6.83 15.49
CA LEU A 22 -15.40 -6.07 14.54
C LEU A 22 -16.72 -6.79 14.21
N ALA A 23 -16.68 -8.11 14.04
CA ALA A 23 -17.89 -8.93 13.82
C ALA A 23 -18.80 -8.89 15.04
N ALA A 24 -18.26 -9.06 16.24
CA ALA A 24 -18.99 -8.99 17.49
C ALA A 24 -19.62 -7.59 17.71
N ALA A 25 -18.89 -6.54 17.39
CA ALA A 25 -19.39 -5.16 17.48
C ALA A 25 -20.63 -4.93 16.57
N ARG A 26 -20.59 -5.49 15.35
CA ARG A 26 -21.73 -5.39 14.40
C ARG A 26 -22.97 -6.14 14.89
N ALA A 27 -22.79 -7.24 15.61
CA ALA A 27 -23.87 -8.09 16.10
C ALA A 27 -24.41 -7.69 17.48
N SER A 28 -23.80 -6.70 18.16
CA SER A 28 -24.08 -6.37 19.56
C SER A 28 -24.88 -5.08 19.73
N ALA A 29 -25.55 -4.95 20.87
CA ALA A 29 -26.10 -3.67 21.31
C ALA A 29 -24.98 -2.62 21.53
N PRO A 30 -25.27 -1.31 21.40
CA PRO A 30 -24.24 -0.27 21.39
C PRO A 30 -23.25 -0.31 22.55
N ALA A 31 -23.70 -0.62 23.78
CA ALA A 31 -22.83 -0.68 24.95
C ALA A 31 -21.79 -1.83 24.88
N VAL A 32 -22.17 -3.00 24.37
CA VAL A 32 -21.28 -4.13 24.15
C VAL A 32 -20.40 -3.90 22.92
N ALA A 33 -20.98 -3.37 21.83
CA ALA A 33 -20.27 -2.98 20.63
C ALA A 33 -19.09 -2.04 20.94
N HIS A 34 -19.29 -1.10 21.87
CA HIS A 34 -18.25 -0.15 22.29
C HIS A 34 -17.01 -0.85 22.80
N GLN A 35 -17.15 -1.87 23.64
CA GLN A 35 -16.00 -2.61 24.19
C GLN A 35 -15.24 -3.36 23.11
N HIS A 36 -15.96 -3.97 22.17
CA HIS A 36 -15.35 -4.65 21.04
C HIS A 36 -14.62 -3.69 20.10
N LEU A 37 -15.18 -2.50 19.82
CA LEU A 37 -14.53 -1.48 18.99
C LEU A 37 -13.28 -0.93 19.67
N LEU A 38 -13.26 -0.71 20.99
CA LEU A 38 -12.06 -0.31 21.70
C LEU A 38 -10.95 -1.35 21.59
N ARG A 39 -11.31 -2.63 21.70
CA ARG A 39 -10.32 -3.70 21.54
C ARG A 39 -9.81 -3.81 20.09
N ALA A 40 -10.69 -3.66 19.11
CA ALA A 40 -10.28 -3.60 17.71
C ALA A 40 -9.36 -2.40 17.43
N LEU A 41 -9.62 -1.23 18.03
CA LEU A 41 -8.79 -0.04 17.90
C LEU A 41 -7.37 -0.27 18.44
N GLU A 42 -7.26 -0.94 19.59
CA GLU A 42 -5.97 -1.32 20.17
C GLU A 42 -5.19 -2.27 19.25
N LEU A 43 -5.85 -3.33 18.76
CA LEU A 43 -5.24 -4.33 17.89
C LEU A 43 -4.84 -3.78 16.51
N LEU A 44 -5.55 -2.78 16.02
CA LEU A 44 -5.29 -2.09 14.74
C LEU A 44 -4.53 -0.77 14.92
N HIS A 45 -3.84 -0.59 16.05
CA HIS A 45 -2.95 0.53 16.30
C HIS A 45 -3.55 1.91 15.99
N GLY A 46 -4.81 2.13 16.38
CA GLY A 46 -5.46 3.44 16.18
C GLY A 46 -6.10 3.67 14.81
N HIS A 47 -6.47 2.62 14.09
CA HIS A 47 -7.03 2.68 12.74
C HIS A 47 -8.21 3.67 12.62
N PRO A 48 -8.20 4.61 11.65
CA PRO A 48 -9.18 5.67 11.53
C PRO A 48 -10.62 5.17 11.30
N ASP A 49 -10.83 4.06 10.57
CA ASP A 49 -12.16 3.49 10.38
C ASP A 49 -12.77 3.00 11.69
N VAL A 50 -11.94 2.44 12.58
CA VAL A 50 -12.42 2.02 13.90
C VAL A 50 -12.76 3.22 14.78
N LEU A 51 -11.98 4.29 14.69
CA LEU A 51 -12.32 5.58 15.32
C LEU A 51 -13.66 6.12 14.80
N TYR A 52 -13.90 6.01 13.50
CA TYR A 52 -15.17 6.42 12.90
C TYR A 52 -16.34 5.55 13.39
N MET A 53 -16.15 4.22 13.47
CA MET A 53 -17.16 3.33 14.06
C MET A 53 -17.41 3.66 15.54
N LEU A 54 -16.38 4.01 16.31
CA LEU A 54 -16.52 4.47 17.70
C LEU A 54 -17.29 5.80 17.79
N ALA A 55 -17.09 6.73 16.87
CA ALA A 55 -17.86 7.98 16.83
C ALA A 55 -19.35 7.73 16.59
N ARG A 56 -19.70 6.85 15.65
CA ARG A 56 -21.11 6.42 15.41
C ARG A 56 -21.69 5.73 16.63
N ASN A 57 -20.92 4.82 17.23
CA ASN A 57 -21.36 4.07 18.42
C ASN A 57 -21.56 5.00 19.63
N ALA A 58 -20.63 5.92 19.89
CA ALA A 58 -20.77 6.90 20.96
C ALA A 58 -21.99 7.82 20.77
N THR A 59 -22.30 8.18 19.52
CA THR A 59 -23.53 8.93 19.20
C THR A 59 -24.79 8.12 19.57
N ALA A 60 -24.81 6.83 19.22
CA ALA A 60 -25.93 5.94 19.57
C ALA A 60 -26.08 5.74 21.09
N LEU A 61 -24.99 5.86 21.85
CA LEU A 61 -24.98 5.82 23.32
C LEU A 61 -25.36 7.14 23.99
N GLY A 62 -25.66 8.21 23.21
CA GLY A 62 -25.91 9.53 23.76
C GLY A 62 -24.67 10.20 24.37
N GLN A 63 -23.47 9.88 23.86
CA GLN A 63 -22.19 10.41 24.30
C GLN A 63 -21.57 11.35 23.23
N PRO A 64 -22.18 12.51 22.95
CA PRO A 64 -21.79 13.37 21.84
C PRO A 64 -20.35 13.89 21.94
N ASP A 65 -19.83 14.15 23.17
CA ASP A 65 -18.49 14.65 23.37
C ASP A 65 -17.42 13.59 23.00
N SER A 66 -17.69 12.33 23.32
CA SER A 66 -16.84 11.20 22.91
C SER A 66 -16.86 11.02 21.39
N ALA A 67 -18.04 11.12 20.77
CA ALA A 67 -18.16 11.02 19.33
C ALA A 67 -17.34 12.11 18.61
N VAL A 68 -17.48 13.36 19.03
CA VAL A 68 -16.72 14.49 18.47
C VAL A 68 -15.21 14.31 18.70
N ARG A 69 -14.79 13.78 19.85
CA ARG A 69 -13.38 13.51 20.13
C ARG A 69 -12.78 12.50 19.14
N TYR A 70 -13.46 11.38 18.86
CA TYR A 70 -12.99 10.40 17.87
C TYR A 70 -12.89 11.02 16.47
N LEU A 71 -13.89 11.78 16.04
CA LEU A 71 -13.86 12.47 14.76
C LEU A 71 -12.74 13.53 14.68
N ARG A 72 -12.46 14.23 15.78
CA ARG A 72 -11.35 15.19 15.86
C ARG A 72 -9.99 14.50 15.70
N THR A 73 -9.83 13.32 16.29
CA THR A 73 -8.60 12.51 16.10
C THR A 73 -8.40 12.17 14.63
N ILE A 74 -9.45 11.71 13.94
CA ILE A 74 -9.40 11.45 12.49
C ILE A 74 -9.01 12.71 11.70
N GLY A 75 -9.64 13.85 12.01
CA GLY A 75 -9.31 15.13 11.37
C GLY A 75 -7.85 15.54 11.58
N ALA A 76 -7.29 15.27 12.76
CA ALA A 76 -5.88 15.54 13.10
C ALA A 76 -4.89 14.60 12.39
N MET A 77 -5.32 13.43 11.93
CA MET A 77 -4.56 12.53 11.05
C MET A 77 -4.48 13.06 9.59
N GLY A 78 -5.06 14.23 9.30
CA GLY A 78 -5.14 14.76 7.95
C GLY A 78 -6.15 14.05 7.06
N LEU A 79 -7.10 13.32 7.64
CA LEU A 79 -8.10 12.53 6.92
C LEU A 79 -9.46 13.21 6.88
N ALA A 80 -10.31 12.78 5.94
CA ALA A 80 -11.65 13.26 5.75
C ALA A 80 -12.63 12.08 5.59
N TYR A 81 -13.75 12.18 6.29
CA TYR A 81 -14.88 11.26 6.20
C TYR A 81 -16.16 12.06 5.92
N ASP A 82 -17.13 11.47 5.23
CA ASP A 82 -18.41 12.15 4.92
C ASP A 82 -19.35 12.18 6.15
N ALA A 83 -18.82 12.67 7.29
CA ALA A 83 -19.52 12.70 8.56
C ALA A 83 -20.73 13.63 8.55
N ALA A 84 -20.75 14.64 7.69
CA ALA A 84 -21.87 15.57 7.54
C ALA A 84 -23.15 14.89 7.02
N LYS A 85 -22.98 13.90 6.13
CA LYS A 85 -24.08 13.15 5.51
C LYS A 85 -24.46 11.89 6.27
N ASP A 86 -23.59 11.41 7.17
CA ASP A 86 -23.84 10.19 7.94
C ASP A 86 -25.05 10.35 8.85
N SER A 87 -26.09 9.54 8.62
CA SER A 87 -27.32 9.55 9.41
C SER A 87 -27.10 9.14 10.87
N ALA A 88 -26.09 8.28 11.15
CA ALA A 88 -25.75 7.89 12.51
C ALA A 88 -25.17 9.04 13.34
N LEU A 89 -24.59 10.04 12.68
CA LEU A 89 -24.05 11.25 13.31
C LEU A 89 -25.03 12.44 13.30
N ALA A 90 -26.26 12.26 12.79
CA ALA A 90 -27.27 13.32 12.74
C ALA A 90 -27.55 14.02 14.09
N PRO A 91 -27.52 13.33 15.26
CA PRO A 91 -27.68 13.99 16.57
C PRO A 91 -26.59 15.02 16.90
N LEU A 92 -25.45 14.98 16.22
CA LEU A 92 -24.36 15.93 16.43
C LEU A 92 -24.51 17.22 15.62
N ARG A 93 -25.42 17.23 14.62
CA ARG A 93 -25.67 18.41 13.77
C ARG A 93 -26.13 19.59 14.62
N GLY A 94 -25.61 20.78 14.30
CA GLY A 94 -25.86 22.00 15.07
C GLY A 94 -24.95 22.22 16.26
N ARG A 95 -24.09 21.25 16.62
CA ARG A 95 -23.04 21.44 17.64
C ARG A 95 -21.87 22.24 17.04
N PRO A 96 -21.40 23.30 17.70
CA PRO A 96 -20.25 24.10 17.22
C PRO A 96 -18.95 23.28 17.08
N ASP A 97 -18.70 22.35 18.01
CA ASP A 97 -17.50 21.50 18.01
C ASP A 97 -17.54 20.44 16.90
N PHE A 98 -18.72 19.92 16.54
CA PHE A 98 -18.89 19.06 15.37
C PHE A 98 -18.68 19.84 14.08
N THR A 99 -19.21 21.06 13.99
CA THR A 99 -18.98 21.95 12.84
C THR A 99 -17.49 22.25 12.64
N ALA A 100 -16.75 22.48 13.73
CA ALA A 100 -15.30 22.68 13.66
C ALA A 100 -14.55 21.44 13.10
N VAL A 101 -14.96 20.24 13.53
CA VAL A 101 -14.39 18.98 12.98
C VAL A 101 -14.68 18.84 11.49
N LEU A 102 -15.92 19.12 11.06
CA LEU A 102 -16.27 19.07 9.63
C LEU A 102 -15.43 20.08 8.80
N SER A 103 -15.19 21.27 9.36
CA SER A 103 -14.32 22.26 8.71
C SER A 103 -12.89 21.77 8.59
N THR A 104 -12.34 21.10 9.62
CA THR A 104 -11.02 20.47 9.56
C THR A 104 -10.97 19.38 8.48
N MET A 105 -11.93 18.46 8.46
CA MET A 105 -11.99 17.38 7.46
C MET A 105 -12.11 17.95 6.03
N THR A 106 -12.90 19.03 5.85
CA THR A 106 -12.96 19.72 4.56
C THR A 106 -11.62 20.38 4.19
N ALA A 107 -10.91 20.95 5.15
CA ALA A 107 -9.58 21.50 4.90
C ALA A 107 -8.57 20.41 4.48
N ASN A 108 -8.69 19.21 5.04
CA ASN A 108 -7.84 18.05 4.71
C ASN A 108 -8.02 17.56 3.26
N THR A 109 -9.12 17.87 2.58
CA THR A 109 -9.32 17.50 1.16
C THR A 109 -8.72 18.52 0.18
N LYS A 110 -8.07 19.58 0.65
CA LYS A 110 -7.43 20.57 -0.23
C LYS A 110 -6.19 19.97 -0.88
N ALA A 111 -5.99 20.37 -2.14
CA ALA A 111 -4.81 19.95 -2.90
C ALA A 111 -3.51 20.42 -2.25
N ILE A 112 -2.53 19.52 -2.21
CA ILE A 112 -1.10 19.79 -1.95
C ILE A 112 -0.38 19.30 -3.20
N ASP A 113 0.20 20.22 -3.97
CA ASP A 113 0.74 19.98 -5.31
C ASP A 113 2.23 20.37 -5.34
N HIS A 114 3.09 19.40 -5.10
CA HIS A 114 4.54 19.56 -5.20
C HIS A 114 5.16 18.70 -6.30
N ALA A 115 4.38 17.78 -6.89
CA ALA A 115 4.86 16.86 -7.89
C ALA A 115 4.70 17.42 -9.32
N THR A 116 5.57 16.98 -10.20
CA THR A 116 5.49 17.26 -11.64
C THR A 116 5.26 15.99 -12.42
N THR A 117 4.43 16.04 -13.48
CA THR A 117 4.25 14.93 -14.41
C THR A 117 5.49 14.79 -15.28
N VAL A 118 6.08 13.59 -15.28
CA VAL A 118 7.23 13.21 -16.11
C VAL A 118 6.79 12.59 -17.41
N LEU A 119 5.77 11.73 -17.35
CA LEU A 119 5.27 10.96 -18.46
C LEU A 119 3.78 10.64 -18.27
N THR A 120 3.04 10.65 -19.37
CA THR A 120 1.65 10.15 -19.43
C THR A 120 1.62 8.85 -20.25
N LEU A 121 1.01 7.81 -19.68
CA LEU A 121 0.85 6.49 -20.29
C LEU A 121 -0.51 6.46 -20.98
N ASN A 122 -0.55 6.68 -22.29
CA ASN A 122 -1.80 6.89 -23.02
C ASN A 122 -2.57 5.57 -23.38
N ASP A 123 -2.15 4.44 -22.83
CA ASP A 123 -2.84 3.16 -22.98
C ASP A 123 -3.79 2.98 -21.76
N PRO A 124 -5.12 3.07 -21.94
CA PRO A 124 -6.06 3.16 -20.83
C PRO A 124 -6.27 1.85 -20.06
N ASP A 125 -5.84 0.73 -20.60
CA ASP A 125 -6.05 -0.59 -20.03
C ASP A 125 -4.75 -1.27 -19.53
N LEU A 126 -3.69 -0.50 -19.32
CA LEU A 126 -2.45 -1.07 -18.78
C LEU A 126 -2.64 -1.66 -17.36
N LEU A 127 -3.46 -1.05 -16.52
CA LEU A 127 -3.50 -1.35 -15.09
C LEU A 127 -2.06 -1.46 -14.56
N THR A 128 -1.45 -0.29 -14.37
CA THR A 128 -0.05 -0.18 -13.94
C THR A 128 0.07 -0.28 -12.44
N GLU A 129 1.03 -1.08 -11.96
CA GLU A 129 1.28 -1.23 -10.53
C GLU A 129 2.56 -0.55 -10.09
N ASP A 130 3.66 -0.84 -10.73
CA ASP A 130 4.98 -0.42 -10.24
C ASP A 130 5.88 0.12 -11.34
N VAL A 131 6.89 0.87 -10.91
CA VAL A 131 7.94 1.44 -11.75
C VAL A 131 9.33 1.20 -11.15
N ALA A 132 10.26 0.72 -11.96
CA ALA A 132 11.68 0.62 -11.63
C ALA A 132 12.51 1.47 -12.58
N TYR A 133 13.73 1.81 -12.18
CA TYR A 133 14.64 2.65 -12.98
C TYR A 133 16.04 2.04 -13.08
N ASP A 134 16.55 1.98 -14.30
CA ASP A 134 17.95 1.64 -14.57
C ASP A 134 18.78 2.91 -14.78
N PRO A 135 19.72 3.23 -13.87
CA PRO A 135 20.52 4.44 -13.96
C PRO A 135 21.56 4.38 -15.10
N PHE A 136 21.93 3.20 -15.60
CA PHE A 136 22.91 3.06 -16.70
C PHE A 136 22.27 3.38 -18.06
N SER A 137 21.17 2.74 -18.36
CA SER A 137 20.44 2.97 -19.61
C SER A 137 19.49 4.19 -19.53
N ARG A 138 19.27 4.75 -18.34
CA ARG A 138 18.27 5.80 -18.04
C ARG A 138 16.87 5.40 -18.47
N ARG A 139 16.54 4.13 -18.27
CA ARG A 139 15.27 3.54 -18.67
C ARG A 139 14.38 3.29 -17.46
N PHE A 140 13.12 3.64 -17.59
CA PHE A 140 12.09 3.19 -16.67
C PHE A 140 11.52 1.85 -17.15
N TYR A 141 11.17 0.99 -16.22
CA TYR A 141 10.41 -0.24 -16.43
C TYR A 141 9.09 -0.10 -15.69
N ILE A 142 7.99 -0.43 -16.36
CA ILE A 142 6.63 -0.32 -15.81
C ILE A 142 5.96 -1.68 -15.93
N SER A 143 5.30 -2.13 -14.85
CA SER A 143 4.48 -3.33 -14.87
C SER A 143 3.08 -3.01 -15.39
N SER A 144 2.49 -3.95 -16.13
CA SER A 144 1.08 -3.91 -16.54
C SER A 144 0.41 -5.22 -16.14
N ILE A 145 -0.45 -5.15 -15.14
CA ILE A 145 -1.22 -6.29 -14.64
C ILE A 145 -2.16 -6.81 -15.73
N HIS A 146 -3.00 -5.93 -16.27
CA HIS A 146 -4.01 -6.34 -17.26
C HIS A 146 -3.37 -6.93 -18.52
N ARG A 147 -2.36 -6.28 -19.06
CA ARG A 147 -1.69 -6.73 -20.30
C ARG A 147 -0.62 -7.79 -20.06
N ARG A 148 -0.40 -8.23 -18.82
CA ARG A 148 0.55 -9.30 -18.45
C ARG A 148 1.94 -9.06 -19.04
N LYS A 149 2.45 -7.81 -18.97
CA LYS A 149 3.73 -7.44 -19.59
C LYS A 149 4.55 -6.47 -18.77
N ILE A 150 5.86 -6.50 -18.99
CA ILE A 150 6.80 -5.48 -18.53
C ILE A 150 7.16 -4.59 -19.70
N ILE A 151 7.08 -3.29 -19.53
CA ILE A 151 7.35 -2.27 -20.55
C ILE A 151 8.60 -1.50 -20.15
N GLY A 152 9.58 -1.41 -21.04
CA GLY A 152 10.72 -0.53 -20.90
C GLY A 152 10.48 0.79 -21.64
N LEU A 153 10.79 1.90 -20.98
CA LEU A 153 10.58 3.26 -21.47
C LEU A 153 11.91 4.01 -21.57
N THR A 154 12.20 4.54 -22.76
CA THR A 154 13.33 5.46 -22.98
C THR A 154 12.79 6.70 -23.70
N GLY A 155 12.66 7.81 -22.97
CA GLY A 155 11.89 8.96 -23.46
C GLY A 155 10.46 8.56 -23.76
N ALA A 156 9.99 8.83 -25.00
CA ALA A 156 8.64 8.43 -25.45
C ALA A 156 8.59 7.05 -26.12
N THR A 157 9.71 6.32 -26.18
CA THR A 157 9.77 5.01 -26.85
C THR A 157 9.48 3.89 -25.87
N TRP A 158 8.51 3.04 -26.22
CA TRP A 158 8.06 1.88 -25.45
C TRP A 158 8.58 0.60 -26.09
N THR A 159 9.08 -0.31 -25.26
CA THR A 159 9.56 -1.62 -25.68
C THR A 159 8.98 -2.67 -24.73
N THR A 160 8.31 -3.69 -25.26
CA THR A 160 7.90 -4.83 -24.43
C THR A 160 9.15 -5.65 -24.07
N ILE A 161 9.34 -5.87 -22.78
CA ILE A 161 10.46 -6.65 -22.23
C ILE A 161 10.07 -8.11 -22.13
N ASP A 162 8.89 -8.37 -21.57
CA ASP A 162 8.29 -9.69 -21.48
C ASP A 162 6.76 -9.57 -21.53
N SER A 163 6.08 -10.53 -22.14
CA SER A 163 4.62 -10.61 -22.25
C SER A 163 4.07 -12.03 -22.08
N ALA A 164 4.91 -12.96 -21.61
CA ALA A 164 4.52 -14.36 -21.36
C ALA A 164 4.39 -14.66 -19.88
N LEU A 165 4.00 -13.66 -19.08
CA LEU A 165 3.96 -13.71 -17.63
C LEU A 165 2.55 -14.02 -17.10
N LEU A 166 2.47 -14.44 -15.83
CA LEU A 166 1.40 -14.01 -14.95
C LEU A 166 1.45 -12.48 -14.84
N SER A 167 0.48 -11.86 -14.19
CA SER A 167 0.49 -10.39 -14.02
C SER A 167 1.73 -9.93 -13.26
N PRO A 168 2.61 -9.11 -13.85
CA PRO A 168 3.71 -8.53 -13.12
C PRO A 168 3.17 -7.46 -12.16
N MET A 169 3.57 -7.59 -10.89
CA MET A 169 3.24 -6.67 -9.81
C MET A 169 4.40 -5.69 -9.62
N ALA A 170 5.29 -5.93 -8.66
CA ALA A 170 6.45 -5.09 -8.43
C ALA A 170 7.60 -5.36 -9.40
N LEU A 171 8.42 -4.32 -9.59
CA LEU A 171 9.65 -4.33 -10.38
C LEU A 171 10.82 -3.73 -9.60
N ILE A 172 11.99 -4.35 -9.66
CA ILE A 172 13.22 -3.78 -9.08
C ILE A 172 14.40 -3.96 -10.02
N VAL A 173 15.18 -2.91 -10.21
CA VAL A 173 16.47 -2.96 -10.89
C VAL A 173 17.60 -3.07 -9.87
N ASP A 174 18.36 -4.18 -9.91
CA ASP A 174 19.66 -4.28 -9.27
C ASP A 174 20.75 -3.82 -10.27
N ALA A 175 20.99 -2.53 -10.28
CA ALA A 175 21.94 -1.92 -11.20
C ALA A 175 23.37 -2.46 -11.01
N LYS A 176 23.77 -2.79 -9.76
CA LYS A 176 25.11 -3.34 -9.46
C LYS A 176 25.33 -4.70 -10.07
N ARG A 177 24.27 -5.49 -10.28
CA ARG A 177 24.31 -6.85 -10.80
C ARG A 177 23.70 -7.00 -12.18
N HIS A 178 23.29 -5.89 -12.80
CA HIS A 178 22.65 -5.85 -14.11
C HIS A 178 21.43 -6.80 -14.20
N THR A 179 20.58 -6.78 -13.19
CA THR A 179 19.36 -7.62 -13.16
C THR A 179 18.11 -6.78 -12.97
N LEU A 180 17.04 -7.18 -13.67
CA LEU A 180 15.67 -6.73 -13.42
C LEU A 180 14.93 -7.88 -12.73
N TRP A 181 14.25 -7.56 -11.64
CA TRP A 181 13.40 -8.49 -10.90
C TRP A 181 11.95 -8.08 -11.07
N ALA A 182 11.07 -9.06 -11.18
CA ALA A 182 9.63 -8.86 -11.21
C ALA A 182 8.94 -9.89 -10.31
N SER A 183 8.06 -9.46 -9.42
CA SER A 183 7.08 -10.35 -8.81
C SER A 183 5.93 -10.55 -9.78
N VAL A 184 5.30 -11.72 -9.75
CA VAL A 184 4.20 -12.08 -10.65
C VAL A 184 3.12 -12.85 -9.89
N ALA A 185 1.85 -12.63 -10.24
CA ALA A 185 0.73 -13.34 -9.64
C ALA A 185 -0.40 -13.59 -10.65
N GLY A 186 -1.20 -14.61 -10.42
CA GLY A 186 -2.43 -14.85 -11.16
C GLY A 186 -3.53 -13.90 -10.69
N MET A 187 -3.72 -12.80 -11.42
CA MET A 187 -4.69 -11.73 -11.09
C MET A 187 -5.94 -11.85 -11.97
N ALA A 188 -7.12 -11.75 -11.37
CA ALA A 188 -8.38 -11.81 -12.10
C ALA A 188 -8.51 -10.70 -13.16
N GLN A 189 -7.87 -9.55 -12.93
CA GLN A 189 -7.84 -8.39 -13.82
C GLN A 189 -7.00 -8.61 -15.09
N ALA A 190 -6.26 -9.71 -15.17
CA ALA A 190 -5.39 -10.00 -16.31
C ALA A 190 -6.19 -10.41 -17.56
N GLU A 191 -5.80 -9.91 -18.72
CA GLU A 191 -6.33 -10.37 -19.99
C GLU A 191 -6.10 -11.88 -20.16
N GLY A 192 -7.17 -12.61 -20.46
CA GLY A 192 -7.11 -14.06 -20.64
C GLY A 192 -6.92 -14.85 -19.35
N TYR A 193 -7.15 -14.25 -18.17
CA TYR A 193 -7.11 -14.96 -16.88
C TYR A 193 -7.96 -16.23 -16.90
N GLN A 194 -7.41 -17.29 -16.32
CA GLN A 194 -8.10 -18.56 -16.13
C GLN A 194 -8.14 -18.89 -14.64
N ALA A 195 -9.18 -19.57 -14.18
CA ALA A 195 -9.29 -19.97 -12.77
C ALA A 195 -8.07 -20.81 -12.29
N THR A 196 -7.38 -21.48 -13.20
CA THR A 196 -6.13 -22.19 -12.94
C THR A 196 -4.94 -21.27 -12.67
N ASP A 197 -5.03 -19.99 -13.00
CA ASP A 197 -3.96 -19.02 -12.68
C ASP A 197 -4.01 -18.59 -11.21
N SER A 198 -5.17 -18.77 -10.56
CA SER A 198 -5.37 -18.41 -9.14
C SER A 198 -4.39 -19.14 -8.22
N GLY A 199 -3.79 -18.41 -7.28
CA GLY A 199 -2.81 -18.92 -6.32
C GLY A 199 -1.42 -19.19 -6.90
N HIS A 200 -1.22 -19.04 -8.21
CA HIS A 200 0.11 -19.07 -8.80
C HIS A 200 0.78 -17.71 -8.63
N THR A 201 1.94 -17.70 -7.99
CA THR A 201 2.73 -16.49 -7.76
C THR A 201 4.22 -16.82 -7.63
N GLY A 202 5.06 -15.85 -7.92
CA GLY A 202 6.52 -16.06 -7.85
C GLY A 202 7.32 -14.80 -8.17
N VAL A 203 8.64 -14.99 -8.26
CA VAL A 203 9.60 -13.94 -8.61
C VAL A 203 10.35 -14.34 -9.88
N ARG A 204 10.58 -13.41 -10.77
CA ARG A 204 11.29 -13.55 -12.05
C ARG A 204 12.55 -12.72 -12.02
N GLN A 205 13.64 -13.27 -12.51
CA GLN A 205 14.92 -12.58 -12.66
C GLN A 205 15.29 -12.50 -14.13
N TYR A 206 15.54 -11.30 -14.61
CA TYR A 206 15.95 -11.02 -15.98
C TYR A 206 17.36 -10.46 -16.01
N ASP A 207 18.13 -10.81 -17.05
CA ASP A 207 19.32 -10.08 -17.43
C ASP A 207 18.94 -8.71 -18.01
N LEU A 208 19.44 -7.64 -17.41
CA LEU A 208 19.02 -6.28 -17.75
C LEU A 208 19.49 -5.82 -19.14
N SER A 209 20.57 -6.43 -19.68
CA SER A 209 21.12 -6.07 -20.97
C SER A 209 20.39 -6.77 -22.13
N THR A 210 20.02 -8.02 -21.92
CA THR A 210 19.37 -8.86 -22.97
C THR A 210 17.87 -8.99 -22.79
N HIS A 211 17.35 -8.60 -21.65
CA HIS A 211 15.95 -8.77 -21.20
C HIS A 211 15.48 -10.24 -21.21
N LYS A 212 16.41 -11.18 -21.14
CA LYS A 212 16.05 -12.60 -21.08
C LYS A 212 15.79 -13.04 -19.66
N LEU A 213 14.77 -13.85 -19.47
CA LEU A 213 14.51 -14.55 -18.22
C LEU A 213 15.70 -15.47 -17.88
N VAL A 214 16.25 -15.33 -16.69
CA VAL A 214 17.39 -16.10 -16.19
C VAL A 214 16.96 -17.14 -15.17
N HIS A 215 16.13 -16.72 -14.21
CA HIS A 215 15.60 -17.58 -13.15
C HIS A 215 14.14 -17.25 -12.83
N GLN A 216 13.45 -18.26 -12.34
CA GLN A 216 12.11 -18.13 -11.76
C GLN A 216 12.04 -18.86 -10.42
N TYR A 217 11.29 -18.27 -9.50
CA TYR A 217 11.12 -18.75 -8.13
C TYR A 217 9.64 -18.70 -7.81
N ASP A 218 8.96 -19.85 -7.87
CA ASP A 218 7.51 -19.94 -7.64
C ASP A 218 7.21 -20.43 -6.24
N LEU A 219 6.17 -19.90 -5.61
CA LEU A 219 5.62 -20.52 -4.41
C LEU A 219 4.88 -21.80 -4.80
N PRO A 220 4.98 -22.86 -4.00
CA PRO A 220 4.13 -24.03 -4.17
C PRO A 220 2.65 -23.66 -4.03
N VAL A 221 1.81 -24.16 -4.93
CA VAL A 221 0.36 -24.01 -4.81
C VAL A 221 -0.14 -24.93 -3.67
N ASP A 222 -0.61 -24.34 -2.60
CA ASP A 222 -1.06 -25.06 -1.39
C ASP A 222 -2.58 -24.99 -1.16
N GLY A 223 -3.32 -24.43 -2.12
CA GLY A 223 -4.77 -24.25 -2.05
C GLY A 223 -5.19 -22.98 -1.29
N LYS A 224 -4.26 -22.17 -0.85
CA LYS A 224 -4.51 -20.85 -0.28
C LYS A 224 -4.28 -19.75 -1.32
N ASN A 225 -4.77 -18.56 -1.00
CA ASN A 225 -4.50 -17.40 -1.84
C ASN A 225 -3.14 -16.81 -1.48
N HIS A 226 -2.24 -16.69 -2.46
CA HIS A 226 -0.95 -16.06 -2.35
C HIS A 226 -0.75 -15.06 -3.49
N VAL A 227 -0.26 -13.88 -3.16
CA VAL A 227 0.10 -12.83 -4.12
C VAL A 227 1.43 -12.23 -3.67
N LEU A 228 2.53 -12.69 -4.25
CA LEU A 228 3.82 -12.02 -4.11
C LEU A 228 3.74 -10.69 -4.86
N GLY A 229 3.43 -9.62 -4.11
CA GLY A 229 3.20 -8.27 -4.61
C GLY A 229 4.50 -7.50 -4.68
N ASP A 230 4.93 -6.95 -3.57
CA ASP A 230 5.93 -5.91 -3.49
C ASP A 230 7.29 -6.43 -3.07
N MET A 231 8.35 -5.75 -3.52
CA MET A 231 9.70 -6.23 -3.33
C MET A 231 10.68 -5.12 -2.96
N THR A 232 11.76 -5.52 -2.28
CA THR A 232 12.96 -4.71 -2.10
C THR A 232 14.22 -5.57 -2.21
N LEU A 233 15.38 -4.91 -2.30
CA LEU A 233 16.69 -5.58 -2.27
C LEU A 233 17.39 -5.33 -0.95
N ASP A 234 18.01 -6.38 -0.40
CA ASP A 234 19.00 -6.22 0.66
C ASP A 234 20.38 -5.83 0.10
N ALA A 235 21.31 -5.49 0.97
CA ALA A 235 22.68 -5.11 0.58
C ALA A 235 23.43 -6.24 -0.14
N ALA A 236 23.08 -7.50 0.08
CA ALA A 236 23.65 -8.66 -0.60
C ALA A 236 23.03 -8.91 -1.99
N GLY A 237 21.92 -8.23 -2.31
CA GLY A 237 21.14 -8.38 -3.53
C GLY A 237 20.18 -9.56 -3.48
N ASN A 238 19.80 -10.00 -2.29
CA ASN A 238 18.66 -10.88 -2.11
C ASN A 238 17.37 -10.05 -2.27
N VAL A 239 16.34 -10.67 -2.83
CA VAL A 239 15.03 -10.03 -2.95
C VAL A 239 14.20 -10.38 -1.71
N ILE A 240 13.65 -9.37 -1.05
CA ILE A 240 12.64 -9.53 -0.02
C ILE A 240 11.31 -9.20 -0.67
N VAL A 241 10.34 -10.08 -0.58
CA VAL A 241 9.04 -9.97 -1.23
C VAL A 241 7.92 -10.23 -0.24
N SER A 242 6.91 -9.36 -0.21
CA SER A 242 5.70 -9.53 0.59
C SER A 242 4.64 -10.34 -0.14
N ASP A 243 3.86 -11.09 0.62
CA ASP A 243 2.69 -11.83 0.15
C ASP A 243 1.43 -11.15 0.67
N GLY A 244 0.92 -10.21 -0.09
CA GLY A 244 -0.20 -9.36 0.31
C GLY A 244 -1.50 -10.11 0.61
N ALA A 245 -1.69 -11.29 0.03
CA ALA A 245 -2.88 -12.12 0.26
C ALA A 245 -2.65 -13.21 1.30
N GLY A 246 -1.44 -13.79 1.35
CA GLY A 246 -1.11 -14.88 2.29
C GLY A 246 -0.55 -14.40 3.62
N GLY A 247 -0.22 -13.11 3.76
CA GLY A 247 0.27 -12.52 5.01
C GLY A 247 1.70 -12.93 5.39
N GLY A 248 2.49 -13.41 4.45
CA GLY A 248 3.87 -13.81 4.64
C GLY A 248 4.87 -12.77 4.10
N VAL A 249 6.15 -12.94 4.45
CA VAL A 249 7.28 -12.23 3.82
C VAL A 249 8.32 -13.27 3.44
N TYR A 250 8.81 -13.22 2.21
CA TYR A 250 9.73 -14.21 1.68
C TYR A 250 11.05 -13.58 1.25
N VAL A 251 12.08 -14.42 1.10
CA VAL A 251 13.41 -14.03 0.60
C VAL A 251 13.80 -14.93 -0.55
N VAL A 252 14.18 -14.34 -1.68
CA VAL A 252 14.96 -15.01 -2.70
C VAL A 252 16.44 -14.88 -2.34
N ASP A 253 17.06 -15.95 -1.85
CA ASP A 253 18.50 -16.00 -1.65
C ASP A 253 19.17 -16.18 -3.02
N ARG A 254 19.76 -15.10 -3.51
CA ARG A 254 20.37 -15.05 -4.84
C ARG A 254 21.51 -16.06 -5.01
N ARG A 255 22.29 -16.35 -3.96
CA ARG A 255 23.44 -17.27 -4.02
C ARG A 255 22.99 -18.72 -4.01
N LYS A 256 22.00 -19.04 -3.19
CA LYS A 256 21.43 -20.40 -3.11
C LYS A 256 20.41 -20.68 -4.19
N GLN A 257 19.90 -19.63 -4.84
CA GLN A 257 18.83 -19.71 -5.83
C GLN A 257 17.56 -20.36 -5.24
N THR A 258 17.16 -19.92 -4.05
CA THR A 258 15.98 -20.45 -3.34
C THR A 258 15.06 -19.33 -2.90
N LEU A 259 13.76 -19.56 -2.96
CA LEU A 259 12.71 -18.76 -2.33
C LEU A 259 12.33 -19.44 -1.01
N SER A 260 12.34 -18.69 0.08
CA SER A 260 12.00 -19.22 1.41
C SER A 260 11.31 -18.15 2.27
N ALA A 261 10.48 -18.57 3.21
CA ALA A 261 9.81 -17.65 4.10
C ALA A 261 10.81 -17.02 5.09
N LEU A 262 10.80 -15.69 5.18
CA LEU A 262 11.35 -14.91 6.29
C LEU A 262 10.32 -14.85 7.41
N MET A 263 9.05 -14.57 7.04
CA MET A 263 7.91 -14.64 7.94
C MET A 263 6.88 -15.61 7.34
N ALA A 264 6.33 -16.47 8.19
CA ALA A 264 5.34 -17.46 7.75
C ALA A 264 4.05 -16.77 7.26
N PRO A 265 3.27 -17.43 6.38
CA PRO A 265 1.93 -16.97 6.04
C PRO A 265 1.08 -16.69 7.29
N GLY A 266 0.33 -15.59 7.28
CA GLY A 266 -0.49 -15.14 8.40
C GLY A 266 0.26 -14.41 9.52
N ALA A 267 1.56 -14.12 9.35
CA ALA A 267 2.30 -13.27 10.29
C ALA A 267 1.87 -11.80 10.21
N PHE A 268 1.37 -11.38 9.07
CA PHE A 268 0.78 -10.07 8.78
C PHE A 268 -0.64 -10.25 8.25
N GLU A 269 -1.41 -9.18 8.21
CA GLU A 269 -2.74 -9.17 7.60
C GLU A 269 -2.67 -9.00 6.08
N SER A 270 -2.01 -7.95 5.63
CA SER A 270 -1.80 -7.63 4.22
C SER A 270 -0.49 -6.87 4.05
N PRO A 271 0.67 -7.55 4.09
CA PRO A 271 1.96 -6.91 3.98
C PRO A 271 2.17 -6.39 2.56
N GLN A 272 2.52 -5.12 2.47
CA GLN A 272 2.81 -4.38 1.25
C GLN A 272 4.31 -4.10 1.15
N ASN A 273 4.70 -3.04 0.43
CA ASN A 273 6.08 -2.74 0.06
C ASN A 273 7.05 -2.82 1.25
N PRO A 274 8.03 -3.75 1.23
CA PRO A 274 9.08 -3.81 2.22
C PRO A 274 10.21 -2.83 1.91
N ALA A 275 10.92 -2.38 2.93
CA ALA A 275 12.17 -1.63 2.82
C ALA A 275 13.23 -2.25 3.73
N VAL A 276 14.53 -2.12 3.38
CA VAL A 276 15.62 -2.62 4.22
C VAL A 276 16.34 -1.45 4.88
N ALA A 277 16.38 -1.48 6.20
CA ALA A 277 17.11 -0.52 7.01
C ALA A 277 18.63 -0.75 6.92
N PRO A 278 19.47 0.27 7.20
CA PRO A 278 20.92 0.14 7.17
C PRO A 278 21.49 -0.96 8.11
N ASP A 279 20.79 -1.27 9.19
CA ASP A 279 21.16 -2.32 10.15
C ASP A 279 20.68 -3.73 9.73
N GLY A 280 19.99 -3.83 8.59
CA GLY A 280 19.52 -5.09 8.00
C GLY A 280 18.12 -5.50 8.45
N ARG A 281 17.45 -4.74 9.35
CA ARG A 281 16.03 -4.98 9.64
C ARG A 281 15.19 -4.71 8.40
N VAL A 282 14.09 -5.45 8.28
CA VAL A 282 13.12 -5.23 7.20
C VAL A 282 11.95 -4.42 7.77
N VAL A 283 11.68 -3.27 7.17
CA VAL A 283 10.51 -2.46 7.47
C VAL A 283 9.41 -2.87 6.51
N VAL A 284 8.23 -3.21 7.02
CA VAL A 284 7.09 -3.68 6.22
C VAL A 284 5.89 -2.79 6.54
N ALA A 285 5.24 -2.29 5.49
CA ALA A 285 3.91 -1.73 5.62
C ALA A 285 2.89 -2.87 5.60
N ASP A 286 2.01 -2.91 6.59
CA ASP A 286 0.80 -3.73 6.56
C ASP A 286 -0.38 -2.80 6.30
N TYR A 287 -1.15 -3.09 5.26
CA TYR A 287 -2.20 -2.19 4.78
C TYR A 287 -3.26 -1.89 5.84
N ALA A 288 -3.57 -2.88 6.69
CA ALA A 288 -4.55 -2.75 7.76
C ALA A 288 -3.93 -2.27 9.08
N MET A 289 -2.75 -2.80 9.44
CA MET A 289 -2.21 -2.68 10.79
C MET A 289 -1.19 -1.55 10.95
N GLY A 290 -0.63 -1.03 9.86
CA GLY A 290 0.37 0.03 9.89
C GLY A 290 1.78 -0.45 9.54
N ILE A 291 2.82 0.07 10.19
CA ILE A 291 4.21 -0.23 9.84
C ILE A 291 4.88 -1.03 10.94
N ALA A 292 5.58 -2.09 10.55
CA ALA A 292 6.38 -2.91 11.47
C ALA A 292 7.83 -3.05 10.99
N THR A 293 8.72 -3.40 11.90
CA THR A 293 10.07 -3.87 11.60
C THR A 293 10.19 -5.35 11.92
N ILE A 294 10.91 -6.08 11.08
CA ILE A 294 11.28 -7.49 11.28
C ILE A 294 12.78 -7.57 11.53
N ASP A 295 13.19 -8.21 12.60
CA ASP A 295 14.58 -8.64 12.76
C ASP A 295 14.77 -9.94 11.98
N PRO A 296 15.60 -9.96 10.91
CA PRO A 296 15.74 -11.15 10.07
C PRO A 296 16.48 -12.33 10.74
N LYS A 297 17.09 -12.10 11.92
CA LYS A 297 17.79 -13.15 12.67
C LYS A 297 16.91 -13.83 13.70
N THR A 298 16.06 -13.04 14.38
CA THR A 298 15.20 -13.53 15.45
C THR A 298 13.75 -13.74 14.99
N HIS A 299 13.39 -13.21 13.81
CA HIS A 299 12.04 -13.18 13.25
C HIS A 299 11.05 -12.41 14.13
N GLN A 300 11.57 -11.51 14.98
CA GLN A 300 10.73 -10.67 15.83
C GLN A 300 10.11 -9.55 15.02
N ILE A 301 8.79 -9.39 15.13
CA ILE A 301 8.03 -8.25 14.61
C ILE A 301 7.91 -7.20 15.70
N THR A 302 8.15 -5.94 15.35
CA THR A 302 7.93 -4.78 16.24
C THR A 302 7.19 -3.70 15.48
N TRP A 303 5.97 -3.37 15.90
CA TRP A 303 5.17 -2.30 15.33
C TRP A 303 5.73 -0.94 15.71
N LEU A 304 5.69 0.02 14.77
CA LEU A 304 6.14 1.39 15.03
C LEU A 304 5.19 2.09 15.99
N GLU A 305 5.76 2.71 17.03
CA GLU A 305 5.02 3.60 17.90
C GLU A 305 4.73 4.93 17.18
N HIS A 306 3.54 5.48 17.40
CA HIS A 306 3.14 6.77 16.85
C HIS A 306 2.11 7.46 17.74
N ALA A 307 1.93 8.77 17.55
CA ALA A 307 0.87 9.52 18.21
C ALA A 307 -0.51 9.16 17.61
N ASP A 308 -1.57 9.29 18.40
CA ASP A 308 -2.95 9.03 17.96
C ASP A 308 -3.39 9.89 16.75
N THR A 309 -2.63 10.93 16.43
CA THR A 309 -2.87 11.83 15.29
C THR A 309 -2.09 11.44 14.04
N VAL A 310 -1.53 10.23 13.98
CA VAL A 310 -0.81 9.67 12.85
C VAL A 310 -1.55 8.43 12.36
N ALA A 311 -1.87 8.36 11.09
CA ALA A 311 -2.43 7.17 10.45
C ALA A 311 -1.33 6.45 9.67
N LEU A 312 -1.03 5.20 10.03
CA LEU A 312 -0.02 4.35 9.35
C LEU A 312 -0.65 3.23 8.53
N ASN A 313 -1.98 3.18 8.43
CA ASN A 313 -2.73 2.23 7.60
C ASN A 313 -2.90 2.71 6.16
N GLY A 314 -3.35 1.82 5.28
CA GLY A 314 -3.64 2.12 3.87
C GLY A 314 -2.39 2.49 3.07
N ILE A 315 -1.23 2.00 3.49
CA ILE A 315 0.04 2.19 2.79
C ILE A 315 0.24 1.03 1.82
N ASP A 316 0.39 1.38 0.55
CA ASP A 316 0.70 0.50 -0.55
C ASP A 316 2.20 0.54 -0.86
N GLY A 317 2.69 1.57 -1.52
CA GLY A 317 4.13 1.80 -1.72
C GLY A 317 4.82 2.46 -0.51
N MET A 318 6.00 1.98 -0.10
CA MET A 318 6.77 2.57 1.00
C MET A 318 8.28 2.55 0.72
N TYR A 319 8.96 3.69 0.89
CA TYR A 319 10.36 3.88 0.51
C TYR A 319 11.13 4.55 1.64
N LEU A 320 12.21 3.89 2.10
CA LEU A 320 13.05 4.40 3.19
C LEU A 320 14.26 5.16 2.63
N VAL A 321 14.37 6.44 2.99
CA VAL A 321 15.50 7.31 2.65
C VAL A 321 16.11 7.80 3.97
N GLY A 322 17.23 7.21 4.40
CA GLY A 322 17.80 7.47 5.73
C GLY A 322 16.85 7.06 6.86
N HIS A 323 16.28 8.04 7.58
CA HIS A 323 15.27 7.84 8.62
C HIS A 323 13.88 8.36 8.20
N VAL A 324 13.67 8.59 6.92
CA VAL A 324 12.41 9.11 6.41
C VAL A 324 11.74 8.06 5.54
N LEU A 325 10.50 7.75 5.85
CA LEU A 325 9.63 6.94 4.99
C LEU A 325 8.78 7.86 4.12
N TYR A 326 8.81 7.62 2.82
CA TYR A 326 7.85 8.14 1.85
C TYR A 326 6.85 7.03 1.57
N ALA A 327 5.59 7.26 1.91
CA ALA A 327 4.53 6.25 1.86
C ALA A 327 3.39 6.72 0.96
N ILE A 328 2.99 5.88 0.04
CA ILE A 328 1.80 6.06 -0.78
C ILE A 328 0.63 5.47 -0.01
N GLN A 329 -0.25 6.32 0.47
CA GLN A 329 -1.47 5.94 1.19
C GLN A 329 -2.68 6.06 0.25
N ASN A 330 -2.94 5.03 -0.56
CA ASN A 330 -4.12 4.95 -1.40
C ASN A 330 -5.35 4.40 -0.65
N GLY A 331 -5.14 3.76 0.51
CA GLY A 331 -6.21 3.30 1.41
C GLY A 331 -6.77 4.38 2.34
N THR A 332 -6.46 5.65 2.12
CA THR A 332 -6.97 6.76 2.94
C THR A 332 -7.79 7.75 2.10
N ASN A 333 -8.54 8.62 2.77
CA ASN A 333 -9.23 9.73 2.11
C ASN A 333 -8.85 11.06 2.80
N PRO A 334 -8.16 11.99 2.07
CA PRO A 334 -7.71 11.81 0.69
C PRO A 334 -6.59 10.77 0.55
N GLU A 335 -6.47 10.19 -0.64
CA GLU A 335 -5.25 9.47 -1.04
C GLU A 335 -4.09 10.45 -1.05
N ARG A 336 -2.90 9.98 -0.64
CA ARG A 336 -1.76 10.89 -0.46
C ARG A 336 -0.41 10.21 -0.53
N ILE A 337 0.62 11.00 -0.76
CA ILE A 337 1.99 10.66 -0.40
C ILE A 337 2.29 11.30 0.94
N ALA A 338 2.51 10.47 1.94
CA ALA A 338 2.88 10.90 3.29
C ALA A 338 4.39 10.74 3.50
N ARG A 339 4.96 11.61 4.32
CA ARG A 339 6.34 11.58 4.77
C ARG A 339 6.35 11.37 6.28
N PHE A 340 6.96 10.28 6.75
CA PHE A 340 7.12 9.96 8.16
C PHE A 340 8.61 10.02 8.52
N VAL A 341 8.96 10.84 9.49
CA VAL A 341 10.31 10.89 10.07
C VAL A 341 10.35 9.93 11.24
N LEU A 342 11.26 8.97 11.20
CA LEU A 342 11.46 7.99 12.25
C LEU A 342 12.58 8.42 13.21
N ASP A 343 12.53 7.91 14.42
CA ASP A 343 13.67 7.99 15.33
C ASP A 343 14.87 7.17 14.80
N PRO A 344 16.09 7.41 15.27
CA PRO A 344 17.28 6.70 14.79
C PRO A 344 17.21 5.17 14.92
N ASP A 345 16.44 4.68 15.89
CA ASP A 345 16.25 3.25 16.13
C ASP A 345 15.15 2.63 15.28
N LEU A 346 14.48 3.41 14.40
CA LEU A 346 13.36 3.00 13.57
C LEU A 346 12.24 2.30 14.36
N ARG A 347 11.92 2.85 15.54
CA ARG A 347 10.89 2.32 16.42
C ARG A 347 9.66 3.20 16.53
N ARG A 348 9.81 4.49 16.20
CA ARG A 348 8.75 5.47 16.42
C ARG A 348 8.72 6.54 15.34
N VAL A 349 7.51 6.93 14.95
CA VAL A 349 7.29 8.13 14.13
C VAL A 349 7.41 9.37 15.01
N VAL A 350 8.40 10.23 14.70
CA VAL A 350 8.67 11.47 15.42
C VAL A 350 7.80 12.61 14.89
N THR A 351 7.66 12.70 13.57
CA THR A 351 6.82 13.71 12.90
C THR A 351 6.37 13.19 11.54
N TRP A 352 5.34 13.80 10.99
CA TRP A 352 4.82 13.45 9.68
C TRP A 352 4.32 14.68 8.93
N SER A 353 4.19 14.58 7.62
CA SER A 353 3.62 15.59 6.75
C SER A 353 3.05 14.95 5.48
N VAL A 354 2.18 15.66 4.80
CA VAL A 354 1.72 15.28 3.46
C VAL A 354 2.63 15.94 2.42
N VAL A 355 3.06 15.17 1.43
CA VAL A 355 3.91 15.63 0.33
C VAL A 355 3.07 15.97 -0.88
N GLU A 356 2.06 15.14 -1.17
CA GLU A 356 1.19 15.29 -2.34
C GLU A 356 -0.18 14.72 -2.00
N GLN A 357 -1.26 15.40 -2.37
CA GLN A 357 -2.63 14.87 -2.26
C GLN A 357 -3.62 15.67 -3.10
N ALA A 358 -4.71 15.03 -3.52
CA ALA A 358 -5.90 15.66 -4.09
C ALA A 358 -5.64 16.66 -5.23
N THR A 359 -4.54 16.50 -5.97
CA THR A 359 -4.24 17.33 -7.15
C THR A 359 -4.95 16.79 -8.39
N PRO A 360 -5.20 17.61 -9.40
CA PRO A 360 -5.73 17.12 -10.67
C PRO A 360 -4.82 16.04 -11.26
N GLY A 361 -5.40 14.87 -11.54
CA GLY A 361 -4.63 13.72 -12.03
C GLY A 361 -3.89 12.92 -10.94
N PHE A 362 -4.11 13.21 -9.68
CA PHE A 362 -3.69 12.37 -8.55
C PHE A 362 -4.87 11.52 -8.10
N GLY A 363 -4.94 10.34 -8.62
CA GLY A 363 -5.89 9.31 -8.20
C GLY A 363 -5.21 7.96 -8.23
N ASP A 364 -5.65 7.06 -7.36
CA ASP A 364 -5.24 5.68 -7.31
C ASP A 364 -3.70 5.50 -7.45
N PRO A 365 -2.89 6.18 -6.60
CA PRO A 365 -1.44 6.04 -6.63
C PRO A 365 -1.05 4.67 -6.06
N THR A 366 -0.06 3.99 -6.68
CA THR A 366 0.36 2.65 -6.27
C THR A 366 1.81 2.63 -5.79
N HIS A 367 2.76 2.47 -6.70
CA HIS A 367 4.17 2.30 -6.34
C HIS A 367 5.07 3.33 -7.04
N GLY A 368 6.36 3.30 -6.70
CA GLY A 368 7.33 4.24 -7.24
C GLY A 368 8.78 3.78 -7.08
N VAL A 369 9.69 4.68 -7.35
CA VAL A 369 11.13 4.46 -7.21
C VAL A 369 11.84 5.75 -6.82
N VAL A 370 12.78 5.67 -5.88
CA VAL A 370 13.66 6.78 -5.52
C VAL A 370 14.87 6.78 -6.46
N VAL A 371 15.09 7.88 -7.16
CA VAL A 371 16.21 8.08 -8.09
C VAL A 371 16.92 9.38 -7.76
N GLY A 372 18.12 9.31 -7.17
CA GLY A 372 18.80 10.50 -6.67
C GLY A 372 17.95 11.23 -5.63
N ASP A 373 17.68 12.50 -5.86
CA ASP A 373 16.91 13.37 -4.98
C ASP A 373 15.41 13.43 -5.32
N ASP A 374 14.95 12.58 -6.23
CA ASP A 374 13.56 12.54 -6.67
C ASP A 374 12.89 11.18 -6.33
N PHE A 375 11.64 11.25 -5.89
CA PHE A 375 10.74 10.11 -5.80
C PHE A 375 9.78 10.12 -6.97
N TYR A 376 9.88 9.11 -7.84
CA TYR A 376 9.00 8.88 -8.98
C TYR A 376 7.91 7.91 -8.56
N PHE A 377 6.66 8.16 -8.94
CA PHE A 377 5.51 7.33 -8.55
C PHE A 377 4.42 7.30 -9.62
N ILE A 378 3.67 6.21 -9.64
CA ILE A 378 2.51 6.02 -10.51
C ILE A 378 1.29 6.70 -9.89
N THR A 379 0.48 7.36 -10.72
CA THR A 379 -0.88 7.83 -10.39
C THR A 379 -1.84 7.44 -11.47
N ASN A 380 -3.13 7.37 -11.14
CA ASN A 380 -4.19 6.87 -12.03
C ASN A 380 -3.85 5.46 -12.57
N SER A 381 -3.41 4.58 -11.70
CA SER A 381 -2.96 3.22 -12.02
C SER A 381 -4.01 2.42 -12.79
N GLY A 382 -5.29 2.67 -12.50
CA GLY A 382 -6.43 2.12 -13.18
C GLY A 382 -7.15 1.00 -12.46
N TRP A 383 -6.84 0.74 -11.18
CA TRP A 383 -7.55 -0.26 -10.39
C TRP A 383 -9.06 0.00 -10.31
N ASP A 384 -9.47 1.28 -10.27
CA ASP A 384 -10.86 1.71 -10.26
C ASP A 384 -11.65 1.36 -11.56
N ARG A 385 -10.94 0.92 -12.60
CA ARG A 385 -11.51 0.55 -13.91
C ARG A 385 -11.88 -0.91 -14.01
N PHE A 386 -11.48 -1.72 -13.05
CA PHE A 386 -11.69 -3.15 -13.01
C PHE A 386 -12.52 -3.53 -11.80
N ALA A 387 -13.43 -4.49 -11.95
CA ALA A 387 -14.11 -5.13 -10.84
C ALA A 387 -13.23 -6.24 -10.25
N ASP A 388 -13.61 -6.74 -9.06
CA ASP A 388 -12.87 -7.80 -8.37
C ASP A 388 -12.78 -9.13 -9.17
N ASP A 389 -13.77 -9.39 -10.02
CA ASP A 389 -13.78 -10.54 -10.92
C ASP A 389 -13.03 -10.30 -12.23
N GLY A 390 -12.40 -9.12 -12.36
CA GLY A 390 -11.53 -8.74 -13.46
C GLY A 390 -12.22 -8.14 -14.68
N HIS A 391 -13.55 -8.03 -14.71
CA HIS A 391 -14.17 -7.37 -15.85
C HIS A 391 -13.93 -5.84 -15.83
N ILE A 392 -13.75 -5.27 -17.01
CA ILE A 392 -13.53 -3.82 -17.16
C ILE A 392 -14.87 -3.10 -16.95
N THR A 393 -14.89 -2.20 -15.96
CA THR A 393 -16.08 -1.39 -15.63
C THR A 393 -16.12 -0.09 -16.44
N ASN A 394 -14.97 0.55 -16.63
CA ASN A 394 -14.86 1.83 -17.33
C ASN A 394 -13.42 2.11 -17.77
N LEU A 395 -13.17 2.42 -19.04
CA LEU A 395 -11.86 2.84 -19.56
C LEU A 395 -11.75 4.35 -19.78
N SER A 396 -12.74 5.15 -19.41
CA SER A 396 -12.77 6.60 -19.68
C SER A 396 -12.07 7.45 -18.63
N GLY A 397 -11.37 6.84 -17.68
CA GLY A 397 -10.62 7.56 -16.62
C GLY A 397 -9.39 8.32 -17.15
N SER A 398 -8.78 9.13 -16.28
CA SER A 398 -7.52 9.80 -16.59
C SER A 398 -6.42 8.77 -16.87
N PRO A 399 -5.55 8.99 -17.87
CA PRO A 399 -4.45 8.06 -18.17
C PRO A 399 -3.49 7.97 -16.96
N ALA A 400 -2.86 6.81 -16.82
CA ALA A 400 -1.81 6.63 -15.83
C ALA A 400 -0.67 7.62 -16.09
N GLN A 401 -0.07 8.13 -15.01
CA GLN A 401 1.03 9.08 -15.08
C GLN A 401 2.18 8.60 -14.20
N LEU A 402 3.39 8.82 -14.70
CA LEU A 402 4.59 8.85 -13.88
C LEU A 402 4.82 10.29 -13.44
N ARG A 403 4.72 10.53 -12.14
CA ARG A 403 4.98 11.83 -11.52
C ARG A 403 6.24 11.76 -10.67
N LYS A 404 6.81 12.91 -10.32
CA LYS A 404 7.94 12.98 -9.39
C LYS A 404 7.83 14.15 -8.44
N VAL A 405 8.38 13.95 -7.25
CA VAL A 405 8.56 14.98 -6.22
C VAL A 405 9.95 14.84 -5.62
N SER A 406 10.55 15.97 -5.21
CA SER A 406 11.86 15.93 -4.52
C SER A 406 11.73 15.33 -3.12
N VAL A 407 12.71 14.50 -2.75
CA VAL A 407 12.82 13.90 -1.41
C VAL A 407 13.99 14.50 -0.65
N ASP A 408 13.84 14.63 0.67
CA ASP A 408 14.93 15.07 1.53
C ASP A 408 16.03 14.00 1.57
N GLN A 409 17.23 14.34 1.16
CA GLN A 409 18.38 13.46 1.38
C GLN A 409 18.82 13.55 2.85
N PRO A 410 19.24 12.44 3.46
CA PRO A 410 19.86 12.48 4.79
C PRO A 410 21.14 13.32 4.69
N ARG A 411 21.20 14.41 5.46
CA ARG A 411 22.42 15.23 5.61
C ARG A 411 23.39 14.54 6.53
#